data_f39082d97abc9309880c0fc5a5e88b28
#
_entry.id   f39082d97abc9309880c0fc5a5e88b28
#
_cell.length_a   1.000
_cell.length_b   1.000
_cell.length_c   1.000
_cell.angle_alpha   90.00
_cell.angle_beta   90.00
_cell.angle_gamma   90.00
#
_symmetry.space_group_name_H-M   'P 1'
#
loop_
_entity.id
_entity.type
_entity.pdbx_description
1 polymer ?
#
loop_
_entity_poly.entity_id
_entity_poly.type
_entity_poly.pdbx_seq_one_letter_code
_entity_poly.pdbx_strand_id
1 'polypeptide(L)'
;MAETSRLSLGNAFPIGCAHASPNVRTNPSGGNNLKKSTRLIAVAVAASLSVLGVTAPASAKTTKACLALDTGGVDDKSFNASAWAGAQSVANSSTTVKYLVAQSDADYAPNIKKLVDEGCDIVIGVGFLIAGALADAAKKYPKTNFAIVDGGGAGTANHKGLLFATNQSSFLAGYLAASYTKTGVVATYGGMNFPAVSDFMDGFVKGVAHYNKVKKKNVTALGWDPVKKDGTFVGNFSDQAKALQISKQFELQKADVIFPVAGGLGGATAQNAMTSKQSVVIWVDSDGVIAAPQYKSVIITSVLKGVGVSVAQVIRDTRSNKFSSTSYLGTLKNKGTGLAPFYDYDSKISTATKNELKRIQLAIAAGSLKI
;
A
#
# COMPACT_ATOMS: atom_id res chain seq x y z
N MET A 1 -35.64 5.25 -44.86
CA MET A 1 -35.88 3.82 -45.11
C MET A 1 -35.48 3.10 -43.84
N ALA A 2 -36.47 2.56 -43.18
CA ALA A 2 -36.35 1.77 -41.98
C ALA A 2 -36.08 0.31 -42.37
N GLU A 3 -35.29 -0.41 -41.59
CA GLU A 3 -35.54 -1.83 -41.40
C GLU A 3 -35.00 -2.31 -40.06
N THR A 4 -35.92 -2.78 -39.29
CA THR A 4 -35.88 -3.45 -37.99
C THR A 4 -35.74 -4.96 -38.20
N SER A 5 -35.00 -5.68 -37.36
CA SER A 5 -35.33 -7.04 -36.88
C SER A 5 -34.42 -7.41 -35.68
N ARG A 6 -34.98 -7.53 -34.53
CA ARG A 6 -35.59 -8.65 -33.77
C ARG A 6 -34.57 -9.65 -33.23
N LEU A 7 -34.37 -9.55 -31.94
CA LEU A 7 -34.62 -10.50 -30.82
C LEU A 7 -34.39 -12.01 -31.11
N SER A 8 -33.53 -12.62 -30.29
CA SER A 8 -33.75 -14.00 -29.85
C SER A 8 -33.34 -14.14 -28.36
N LEU A 9 -34.32 -14.51 -27.58
CA LEU A 9 -34.31 -14.96 -26.16
C LEU A 9 -33.95 -16.44 -26.09
N GLY A 10 -33.42 -16.86 -24.96
CA GLY A 10 -33.52 -18.26 -24.46
C GLY A 10 -32.14 -18.80 -24.03
N ASN A 11 -31.81 -19.04 -22.76
CA ASN A 11 -32.41 -20.07 -21.91
C ASN A 11 -31.95 -19.93 -20.45
N ALA A 12 -32.89 -19.94 -19.55
CA ALA A 12 -32.69 -20.15 -18.14
C ALA A 12 -32.51 -21.65 -17.86
N PHE A 13 -31.70 -22.02 -16.87
CA PHE A 13 -31.67 -23.33 -16.25
C PHE A 13 -31.91 -23.24 -14.75
N PRO A 14 -32.57 -24.25 -14.16
CA PRO A 14 -33.33 -24.11 -12.95
C PRO A 14 -32.60 -24.52 -11.67
N ILE A 15 -33.09 -23.94 -10.61
CA ILE A 15 -32.77 -24.22 -9.20
C ILE A 15 -33.30 -25.64 -8.84
N GLY A 16 -32.42 -26.49 -8.32
CA GLY A 16 -32.76 -27.78 -7.71
C GLY A 16 -32.59 -27.74 -6.20
N CYS A 17 -33.70 -27.60 -5.47
CA CYS A 17 -33.77 -27.86 -4.03
C CYS A 17 -33.87 -29.39 -3.81
N ALA A 18 -33.04 -29.94 -2.94
CA ALA A 18 -33.25 -31.26 -2.36
C ALA A 18 -33.36 -31.14 -0.84
N HIS A 19 -34.60 -31.30 -0.37
CA HIS A 19 -34.94 -31.56 1.04
C HIS A 19 -34.58 -33.00 1.40
N ALA A 20 -34.02 -33.20 2.59
CA ALA A 20 -34.09 -34.47 3.31
C ALA A 20 -34.40 -34.17 4.79
N SER A 21 -35.59 -34.54 5.20
CA SER A 21 -36.08 -34.50 6.57
C SER A 21 -35.84 -35.84 7.30
N PRO A 22 -35.90 -35.85 8.64
CA PRO A 22 -35.30 -36.87 9.50
C PRO A 22 -36.28 -37.99 9.86
N ASN A 23 -35.73 -39.17 10.16
CA ASN A 23 -36.48 -40.30 10.68
C ASN A 23 -36.56 -40.28 12.22
N VAL A 24 -37.78 -40.21 12.69
CA VAL A 24 -38.23 -40.50 14.05
C VAL A 24 -38.28 -42.02 14.24
N ARG A 25 -37.76 -42.54 15.33
CA ARG A 25 -38.13 -43.85 15.87
C ARG A 25 -38.61 -43.72 17.32
N THR A 26 -39.82 -44.16 17.53
CA THR A 26 -40.57 -44.29 18.79
C THR A 26 -40.39 -45.68 19.39
N ASN A 27 -40.25 -45.72 20.73
CA ASN A 27 -40.87 -46.62 21.72
C ASN A 27 -40.50 -48.13 21.73
N PRO A 28 -40.91 -48.92 22.81
CA PRO A 28 -41.57 -48.55 24.06
C PRO A 28 -41.12 -49.33 25.33
N SER A 29 -41.64 -48.86 26.49
CA SER A 29 -42.27 -49.63 27.64
C SER A 29 -41.45 -50.48 28.62
N GLY A 30 -41.84 -50.33 29.84
CA GLY A 30 -41.77 -51.23 31.01
C GLY A 30 -41.40 -50.47 32.29
N GLY A 31 -42.11 -50.23 33.29
CA GLY A 31 -43.20 -50.90 33.95
C GLY A 31 -42.87 -51.09 35.42
N ASN A 32 -43.62 -50.45 36.34
CA ASN A 32 -43.91 -50.84 37.75
C ASN A 32 -42.78 -50.62 38.81
N ASN A 33 -42.94 -50.02 39.96
CA ASN A 33 -43.98 -50.19 41.00
C ASN A 33 -43.74 -49.25 42.20
N LEU A 34 -44.82 -48.89 42.84
CA LEU A 34 -45.02 -48.19 44.10
C LEU A 34 -44.03 -48.54 45.24
N LYS A 35 -43.68 -47.56 46.05
CA LYS A 35 -43.96 -47.61 47.52
C LYS A 35 -43.97 -46.22 48.12
N LYS A 36 -45.08 -45.92 48.84
CA LYS A 36 -45.31 -44.72 49.64
C LYS A 36 -44.39 -44.70 50.88
N SER A 37 -43.84 -43.57 51.23
CA SER A 37 -43.57 -43.22 52.61
C SER A 37 -43.67 -41.72 52.78
N THR A 38 -44.62 -41.28 53.53
CA THR A 38 -44.95 -39.94 53.97
C THR A 38 -43.94 -39.54 55.05
N ARG A 39 -43.14 -38.47 54.87
CA ARG A 39 -42.58 -37.71 56.01
C ARG A 39 -42.68 -36.25 55.68
N LEU A 40 -43.42 -35.53 56.52
CA LEU A 40 -43.51 -34.09 56.62
C LEU A 40 -42.15 -33.53 57.05
N ILE A 41 -41.61 -32.63 56.30
CA ILE A 41 -40.54 -31.74 56.76
C ILE A 41 -40.90 -30.34 56.27
N ALA A 42 -40.85 -29.40 57.22
CA ALA A 42 -41.22 -27.99 57.09
C ALA A 42 -40.43 -27.27 55.98
N VAL A 43 -41.17 -26.51 55.16
CA VAL A 43 -40.61 -25.63 54.13
C VAL A 43 -40.20 -24.30 54.78
N ALA A 44 -38.92 -24.09 54.95
CA ALA A 44 -38.38 -22.75 55.15
C ALA A 44 -38.16 -22.11 53.77
N VAL A 45 -39.02 -21.18 53.39
CA VAL A 45 -38.85 -20.37 52.18
C VAL A 45 -37.78 -19.30 52.45
N ALA A 46 -36.55 -19.57 52.07
CA ALA A 46 -35.52 -18.53 51.93
C ALA A 46 -35.66 -17.94 50.50
N ALA A 47 -36.24 -16.76 50.43
CA ALA A 47 -36.26 -15.95 49.17
C ALA A 47 -34.87 -15.45 48.88
N SER A 48 -34.09 -16.20 48.08
CA SER A 48 -32.86 -15.73 47.46
C SER A 48 -33.19 -14.81 46.32
N LEU A 49 -33.13 -13.48 46.55
CA LEU A 49 -33.12 -12.50 45.45
C LEU A 49 -31.82 -12.70 44.67
N SER A 50 -31.90 -13.45 43.58
CA SER A 50 -30.88 -13.49 42.55
C SER A 50 -30.90 -12.15 41.83
N VAL A 51 -30.01 -11.23 42.23
CA VAL A 51 -29.66 -10.04 41.45
C VAL A 51 -29.01 -10.57 40.16
N LEU A 52 -29.78 -10.76 39.13
CA LEU A 52 -29.29 -10.89 37.75
C LEU A 52 -28.60 -9.54 37.43
N GLY A 53 -27.33 -9.45 37.72
CA GLY A 53 -26.50 -8.37 37.19
C GLY A 53 -26.56 -8.40 35.71
N VAL A 54 -27.38 -7.53 35.10
CA VAL A 54 -27.33 -7.23 33.68
C VAL A 54 -25.97 -6.54 33.47
N THR A 55 -24.95 -7.32 33.18
CA THR A 55 -23.71 -6.78 32.63
C THR A 55 -24.06 -6.19 31.27
N ALA A 56 -24.29 -4.88 31.22
CA ALA A 56 -24.35 -4.16 29.95
C ALA A 56 -23.11 -4.57 29.13
N PRO A 57 -23.27 -4.96 27.87
CA PRO A 57 -22.13 -5.28 27.04
C PRO A 57 -21.22 -4.03 27.07
N ALA A 58 -19.99 -4.18 27.57
CA ALA A 58 -19.00 -3.13 27.51
C ALA A 58 -18.93 -2.71 26.03
N SER A 59 -19.36 -1.48 25.72
CA SER A 59 -19.26 -0.94 24.38
C SER A 59 -17.82 -1.09 23.94
N ALA A 60 -17.57 -1.97 22.98
CA ALA A 60 -16.22 -2.20 22.46
C ALA A 60 -15.67 -0.85 22.01
N LYS A 61 -14.59 -0.40 22.65
CA LYS A 61 -13.97 0.90 22.33
C LYS A 61 -13.63 0.93 20.85
N THR A 62 -14.21 1.89 20.13
CA THR A 62 -13.90 2.13 18.71
C THR A 62 -12.49 2.70 18.61
N THR A 63 -11.64 2.07 17.80
CA THR A 63 -10.30 2.59 17.51
C THR A 63 -10.39 3.73 16.49
N LYS A 64 -9.80 4.87 16.83
CA LYS A 64 -9.71 6.03 15.94
C LYS A 64 -8.31 6.13 15.36
N ALA A 65 -8.18 5.84 14.05
CA ALA A 65 -6.94 5.90 13.31
C ALA A 65 -6.90 7.14 12.41
N CYS A 66 -5.84 7.93 12.53
CA CYS A 66 -5.74 9.23 11.89
C CYS A 66 -4.45 9.33 11.09
N LEU A 67 -4.53 9.90 9.87
CA LEU A 67 -3.38 10.13 9.01
C LEU A 67 -3.04 11.62 8.98
N ALA A 68 -1.76 11.94 9.14
CA ALA A 68 -1.21 13.25 8.81
C ALA A 68 -0.45 13.10 7.49
N LEU A 69 -1.02 13.65 6.42
CA LEU A 69 -0.49 13.56 5.06
C LEU A 69 0.41 14.75 4.78
N ASP A 70 1.42 14.53 3.94
CA ASP A 70 2.31 15.57 3.46
C ASP A 70 1.64 16.48 2.40
N THR A 71 2.43 17.39 1.81
CA THR A 71 1.95 18.39 0.84
C THR A 71 1.55 17.82 -0.52
N GLY A 72 1.77 16.53 -0.77
CA GLY A 72 1.35 15.86 -2.01
C GLY A 72 -0.17 15.69 -2.15
N GLY A 73 -0.89 15.78 -1.04
CA GLY A 73 -2.35 15.64 -1.01
C GLY A 73 -2.84 14.20 -1.16
N VAL A 74 -4.11 13.95 -0.81
CA VAL A 74 -4.70 12.60 -0.79
C VAL A 74 -4.96 12.02 -2.19
N ASP A 75 -5.07 12.88 -3.21
CA ASP A 75 -5.42 12.51 -4.58
C ASP A 75 -4.20 12.36 -5.51
N ASP A 76 -3.01 12.15 -4.95
CA ASP A 76 -1.75 12.03 -5.70
C ASP A 76 -1.65 10.80 -6.61
N LYS A 77 -2.66 9.92 -6.58
CA LYS A 77 -2.71 8.65 -7.34
C LYS A 77 -1.53 7.72 -7.09
N SER A 78 -0.81 7.94 -5.99
CA SER A 78 0.44 7.28 -5.66
C SER A 78 0.56 7.05 -4.15
N PHE A 79 1.42 7.80 -3.48
CA PHE A 79 1.88 7.60 -2.12
C PHE A 79 0.82 7.85 -1.05
N ASN A 80 0.28 9.08 -0.99
CA ASN A 80 -0.75 9.46 -0.01
C ASN A 80 -2.08 8.72 -0.27
N ALA A 81 -2.48 8.60 -1.56
CA ALA A 81 -3.64 7.83 -1.96
C ALA A 81 -3.56 6.38 -1.48
N SER A 82 -2.37 5.75 -1.60
CA SER A 82 -2.13 4.38 -1.11
C SER A 82 -2.27 4.27 0.41
N ALA A 83 -1.72 5.23 1.17
CA ALA A 83 -1.84 5.26 2.62
C ALA A 83 -3.31 5.38 3.05
N TRP A 84 -4.04 6.29 2.43
CA TRP A 84 -5.45 6.52 2.71
C TRP A 84 -6.31 5.31 2.36
N ALA A 85 -6.12 4.72 1.19
CA ALA A 85 -6.81 3.48 0.79
C ALA A 85 -6.55 2.34 1.77
N GLY A 86 -5.32 2.21 2.29
CA GLY A 86 -4.98 1.26 3.35
C GLY A 86 -5.77 1.50 4.63
N ALA A 87 -5.88 2.74 5.09
CA ALA A 87 -6.69 3.09 6.25
C ALA A 87 -8.18 2.80 6.03
N GLN A 88 -8.72 3.19 4.88
CA GLN A 88 -10.11 2.93 4.52
C GLN A 88 -10.44 1.43 4.47
N SER A 89 -9.51 0.59 4.04
CA SER A 89 -9.70 -0.87 3.93
C SER A 89 -9.98 -1.56 5.27
N VAL A 90 -9.69 -0.91 6.39
CA VAL A 90 -9.90 -1.43 7.75
C VAL A 90 -10.97 -0.66 8.54
N ALA A 91 -11.57 0.36 7.92
CA ALA A 91 -12.66 1.12 8.52
C ALA A 91 -13.92 0.26 8.63
N ASN A 92 -14.56 0.27 9.82
CA ASN A 92 -15.78 -0.46 10.13
C ASN A 92 -16.41 0.08 11.42
N SER A 93 -17.40 -0.61 11.97
CA SER A 93 -18.04 -0.21 13.24
C SER A 93 -17.09 -0.12 14.45
N SER A 94 -15.95 -0.80 14.39
CA SER A 94 -14.92 -0.81 15.45
C SER A 94 -13.69 0.03 15.12
N THR A 95 -13.64 0.67 13.94
CA THR A 95 -12.48 1.44 13.49
C THR A 95 -12.94 2.62 12.64
N THR A 96 -12.72 3.83 13.11
CA THR A 96 -12.93 5.06 12.34
C THR A 96 -11.59 5.57 11.81
N VAL A 97 -11.62 6.16 10.60
CA VAL A 97 -10.43 6.70 9.95
C VAL A 97 -10.67 8.13 9.50
N LYS A 98 -9.65 8.97 9.58
CA LYS A 98 -9.65 10.33 9.04
C LYS A 98 -8.24 10.75 8.64
N TYR A 99 -8.14 11.86 7.91
CA TYR A 99 -6.84 12.46 7.59
C TYR A 99 -6.89 13.99 7.70
N LEU A 100 -5.70 14.56 7.82
CA LEU A 100 -5.42 15.98 7.58
C LEU A 100 -4.29 16.09 6.56
N VAL A 101 -4.39 17.05 5.65
CA VAL A 101 -3.37 17.33 4.64
C VAL A 101 -2.61 18.59 5.06
N ALA A 102 -1.27 18.56 4.99
CA ALA A 102 -0.44 19.74 5.15
C ALA A 102 -0.41 20.54 3.85
N GLN A 103 -0.48 21.86 3.95
CA GLN A 103 -0.26 22.76 2.82
C GLN A 103 1.21 23.19 2.74
N SER A 104 1.91 23.10 3.86
CA SER A 104 3.33 23.40 4.01
C SER A 104 3.94 22.58 5.16
N ASP A 105 5.26 22.58 5.27
CA ASP A 105 5.97 21.90 6.37
C ASP A 105 5.58 22.47 7.75
N ALA A 106 5.17 23.76 7.81
CA ALA A 106 4.72 24.39 9.04
C ALA A 106 3.42 23.77 9.62
N ASP A 107 2.66 23.06 8.79
CA ASP A 107 1.39 22.45 9.19
C ASP A 107 1.59 21.07 9.87
N TYR A 108 2.75 20.45 9.75
CA TYR A 108 2.96 19.08 10.26
C TYR A 108 2.71 18.97 11.76
N ALA A 109 3.36 19.78 12.58
CA ALA A 109 3.20 19.73 14.04
C ALA A 109 1.79 20.15 14.50
N PRO A 110 1.17 21.23 13.99
CA PRO A 110 -0.22 21.57 14.27
C PRO A 110 -1.23 20.49 13.89
N ASN A 111 -1.09 19.87 12.71
CA ASN A 111 -1.97 18.79 12.27
C ASN A 111 -1.86 17.56 13.17
N ILE A 112 -0.64 17.14 13.53
CA ILE A 112 -0.41 16.01 14.43
C ILE A 112 -1.05 16.31 15.80
N LYS A 113 -0.80 17.52 16.36
CA LYS A 113 -1.39 17.93 17.64
C LYS A 113 -2.92 17.88 17.59
N LYS A 114 -3.52 18.42 16.54
CA LYS A 114 -4.98 18.41 16.34
C LYS A 114 -5.54 17.00 16.34
N LEU A 115 -4.88 16.05 15.64
CA LEU A 115 -5.29 14.64 15.60
C LEU A 115 -5.20 13.97 16.98
N VAL A 116 -4.17 14.28 17.76
CA VAL A 116 -4.03 13.78 19.14
C VAL A 116 -5.12 14.38 20.03
N ASP A 117 -5.36 15.70 19.96
CA ASP A 117 -6.40 16.38 20.77
C ASP A 117 -7.81 15.86 20.45
N GLU A 118 -8.05 15.43 19.21
CA GLU A 118 -9.30 14.79 18.80
C GLU A 118 -9.43 13.33 19.28
N GLY A 119 -8.46 12.82 20.02
CA GLY A 119 -8.49 11.49 20.64
C GLY A 119 -8.19 10.36 19.67
N CYS A 120 -7.32 10.56 18.67
CA CYS A 120 -6.84 9.46 17.84
C CYS A 120 -6.01 8.46 18.67
N ASP A 121 -6.35 7.18 18.60
CA ASP A 121 -5.60 6.10 19.26
C ASP A 121 -4.25 5.85 18.57
N ILE A 122 -4.20 6.13 17.25
CA ILE A 122 -2.97 6.13 16.46
C ILE A 122 -2.97 7.30 15.48
N VAL A 123 -1.81 7.98 15.37
CA VAL A 123 -1.53 8.99 14.34
C VAL A 123 -0.43 8.46 13.42
N ILE A 124 -0.74 8.36 12.13
CA ILE A 124 0.17 7.86 11.11
C ILE A 124 0.63 9.04 10.26
N GLY A 125 1.92 9.38 10.36
CA GLY A 125 2.56 10.34 9.47
C GLY A 125 2.88 9.69 8.13
N VAL A 126 2.54 10.35 7.04
CA VAL A 126 2.77 9.83 5.70
C VAL A 126 3.78 10.75 4.99
N GLY A 127 5.02 10.26 4.85
CA GLY A 127 6.12 10.94 4.21
C GLY A 127 7.29 11.30 5.14
N PHE A 128 8.48 11.31 4.57
CA PHE A 128 9.74 11.55 5.30
C PHE A 128 9.79 12.93 5.98
N LEU A 129 9.21 13.97 5.35
CA LEU A 129 9.29 15.35 5.86
C LEU A 129 8.57 15.54 7.20
N ILE A 130 7.51 14.77 7.47
CA ILE A 130 6.75 14.85 8.73
C ILE A 130 7.42 14.08 9.88
N ALA A 131 8.49 13.31 9.62
CA ALA A 131 9.08 12.39 10.59
C ALA A 131 9.57 13.07 11.87
N GLY A 132 10.19 14.25 11.77
CA GLY A 132 10.66 15.02 12.93
C GLY A 132 9.51 15.43 13.86
N ALA A 133 8.48 16.05 13.30
CA ALA A 133 7.30 16.47 14.06
C ALA A 133 6.57 15.29 14.72
N LEU A 134 6.52 14.14 14.01
CA LEU A 134 5.88 12.94 14.56
C LEU A 134 6.70 12.31 15.68
N ALA A 135 8.04 12.32 15.58
CA ALA A 135 8.95 11.84 16.61
C ALA A 135 8.83 12.66 17.91
N ASP A 136 8.70 13.97 17.80
CA ASP A 136 8.50 14.87 18.94
C ASP A 136 7.11 14.68 19.57
N ALA A 137 6.07 14.47 18.75
CA ALA A 137 4.74 14.13 19.24
C ALA A 137 4.74 12.79 19.99
N ALA A 138 5.45 11.77 19.49
CA ALA A 138 5.54 10.47 20.16
C ALA A 138 6.15 10.56 21.58
N LYS A 139 7.18 11.40 21.75
CA LYS A 139 7.75 11.68 23.08
C LYS A 139 6.76 12.41 23.99
N LYS A 140 6.01 13.38 23.43
CA LYS A 140 5.10 14.24 24.19
C LYS A 140 3.79 13.54 24.58
N TYR A 141 3.31 12.61 23.75
CA TYR A 141 2.01 11.95 23.93
C TYR A 141 2.15 10.42 24.07
N PRO A 142 2.67 9.92 25.21
CA PRO A 142 3.02 8.49 25.35
C PRO A 142 1.81 7.53 25.33
N LYS A 143 0.58 8.06 25.46
CA LYS A 143 -0.67 7.27 25.41
C LYS A 143 -1.24 7.11 24.00
N THR A 144 -0.74 7.87 23.03
CA THR A 144 -1.11 7.77 21.61
C THR A 144 -0.05 6.97 20.88
N ASN A 145 -0.45 6.02 20.04
CA ASN A 145 0.46 5.34 19.14
C ASN A 145 0.79 6.21 17.93
N PHE A 146 2.00 6.08 17.42
CA PHE A 146 2.46 6.77 16.23
C PHE A 146 3.09 5.79 15.25
N ALA A 147 2.89 6.01 13.96
CA ALA A 147 3.64 5.31 12.92
C ALA A 147 4.07 6.29 11.83
N ILE A 148 5.23 6.08 11.25
CA ILE A 148 5.78 6.93 10.18
C ILE A 148 6.04 6.10 8.94
N VAL A 149 5.44 6.49 7.81
CA VAL A 149 5.73 5.94 6.50
C VAL A 149 6.98 6.63 5.95
N ASP A 150 7.95 5.86 5.50
CA ASP A 150 9.25 6.33 5.00
C ASP A 150 10.17 6.94 6.05
N GLY A 151 9.94 6.63 7.32
CA GLY A 151 10.79 7.06 8.42
C GLY A 151 11.08 5.94 9.40
N GLY A 152 12.16 6.05 10.14
CA GLY A 152 12.47 5.19 11.28
C GLY A 152 11.65 5.56 12.51
N GLY A 153 11.43 4.61 13.42
CA GLY A 153 10.83 4.90 14.73
C GLY A 153 11.73 5.82 15.58
N ALA A 154 11.12 6.62 16.46
CA ALA A 154 11.84 7.58 17.31
C ALA A 154 12.51 6.95 18.54
N GLY A 155 12.56 5.63 18.66
CA GLY A 155 13.11 4.93 19.83
C GLY A 155 12.19 4.89 21.03
N THR A 156 10.94 5.37 20.92
CA THR A 156 9.91 5.29 21.97
C THR A 156 9.02 4.06 21.75
N ALA A 157 8.40 3.55 22.82
CA ALA A 157 7.56 2.36 22.78
C ALA A 157 6.27 2.54 21.93
N ASN A 158 5.88 3.78 21.69
CA ASN A 158 4.67 4.17 20.95
C ASN A 158 4.93 4.69 19.53
N HIS A 159 6.15 4.56 18.98
CA HIS A 159 6.47 5.04 17.62
C HIS A 159 7.09 3.95 16.76
N LYS A 160 6.42 3.61 15.65
CA LYS A 160 6.81 2.56 14.71
C LYS A 160 7.23 3.14 13.36
N GLY A 161 8.37 2.71 12.83
CA GLY A 161 8.77 2.98 11.46
C GLY A 161 8.13 2.00 10.47
N LEU A 162 7.70 2.50 9.31
CA LEU A 162 7.21 1.71 8.16
C LEU A 162 8.14 1.99 6.97
N LEU A 163 9.14 1.14 6.82
CA LEU A 163 10.23 1.27 5.86
C LEU A 163 10.06 0.28 4.69
N PHE A 164 10.68 0.57 3.55
CA PHE A 164 10.57 -0.25 2.35
C PHE A 164 11.91 -0.31 1.62
N ALA A 165 12.35 -1.52 1.29
CA ALA A 165 13.54 -1.76 0.45
C ALA A 165 13.18 -1.60 -1.03
N THR A 166 12.81 -0.39 -1.43
CA THR A 166 12.32 -0.07 -2.78
C THR A 166 13.40 -0.19 -3.84
N ASN A 167 14.68 -0.13 -3.46
CA ASN A 167 15.81 -0.45 -4.32
C ASN A 167 15.69 -1.86 -4.93
N GLN A 168 15.07 -2.82 -4.22
CA GLN A 168 14.90 -4.20 -4.70
C GLN A 168 13.97 -4.28 -5.91
N SER A 169 12.79 -3.66 -5.84
CA SER A 169 11.84 -3.66 -6.95
C SER A 169 12.24 -2.69 -8.06
N SER A 170 12.89 -1.57 -7.71
CA SER A 170 13.45 -0.65 -8.70
C SER A 170 14.60 -1.25 -9.51
N PHE A 171 15.37 -2.16 -8.91
CA PHE A 171 16.36 -2.94 -9.65
C PHE A 171 15.71 -3.77 -10.76
N LEU A 172 14.59 -4.41 -10.48
CA LEU A 172 13.81 -5.13 -11.49
C LEU A 172 13.30 -4.18 -12.58
N ALA A 173 12.81 -3.00 -12.18
CA ALA A 173 12.33 -1.96 -13.10
C ALA A 173 13.45 -1.43 -14.01
N GLY A 174 14.64 -1.20 -13.47
CA GLY A 174 15.81 -0.80 -14.24
C GLY A 174 16.26 -1.87 -15.25
N TYR A 175 16.26 -3.14 -14.83
CA TYR A 175 16.53 -4.26 -15.71
C TYR A 175 15.50 -4.34 -16.85
N LEU A 176 14.21 -4.19 -16.54
CA LEU A 176 13.13 -4.14 -17.51
C LEU A 176 13.32 -2.97 -18.48
N ALA A 177 13.54 -1.76 -17.98
CA ALA A 177 13.75 -0.57 -18.79
C ALA A 177 14.90 -0.76 -19.80
N ALA A 178 16.03 -1.29 -19.32
CA ALA A 178 17.20 -1.57 -20.17
C ALA A 178 16.93 -2.66 -21.23
N SER A 179 16.05 -3.62 -20.93
CA SER A 179 15.66 -4.65 -21.90
C SER A 179 14.64 -4.16 -22.92
N TYR A 180 13.86 -3.13 -22.58
CA TYR A 180 12.75 -2.60 -23.37
C TYR A 180 13.15 -1.44 -24.28
N THR A 181 14.07 -0.59 -23.85
CA THR A 181 14.51 0.62 -24.58
C THR A 181 14.86 0.32 -26.04
N LYS A 182 14.50 1.23 -26.93
CA LYS A 182 14.86 1.20 -28.37
C LYS A 182 16.01 2.15 -28.67
N THR A 183 16.14 3.21 -27.90
CA THR A 183 17.19 4.23 -28.07
C THR A 183 18.49 3.89 -27.37
N GLY A 184 18.44 2.96 -26.39
CA GLY A 184 19.55 2.67 -25.48
C GLY A 184 19.70 3.70 -24.36
N VAL A 185 18.71 4.59 -24.14
CA VAL A 185 18.72 5.60 -23.07
C VAL A 185 17.45 5.49 -22.26
N VAL A 186 17.61 5.42 -20.94
CA VAL A 186 16.51 5.42 -19.97
C VAL A 186 16.78 6.48 -18.91
N ALA A 187 15.77 6.94 -18.18
CA ALA A 187 15.95 8.02 -17.23
C ALA A 187 15.14 7.81 -15.93
N THR A 188 15.60 8.43 -14.86
CA THR A 188 14.86 8.56 -13.60
C THR A 188 15.06 9.95 -13.01
N TYR A 189 14.07 10.44 -12.25
CA TYR A 189 14.22 11.64 -11.45
C TYR A 189 13.40 11.50 -10.17
N GLY A 190 13.73 12.29 -9.15
CA GLY A 190 13.05 12.29 -7.88
C GLY A 190 12.26 13.57 -7.59
N GLY A 191 11.37 13.52 -6.61
CA GLY A 191 10.75 14.71 -6.04
C GLY A 191 11.79 15.53 -5.28
N MET A 192 12.41 14.94 -4.26
CA MET A 192 13.47 15.52 -3.42
C MET A 192 14.54 14.47 -3.12
N ASN A 193 15.77 14.93 -2.84
CA ASN A 193 16.89 14.03 -2.52
C ASN A 193 16.89 13.62 -1.04
N PHE A 194 16.20 12.54 -0.72
CA PHE A 194 16.30 11.85 0.57
C PHE A 194 16.11 10.33 0.39
N PRO A 195 16.50 9.49 1.38
CA PRO A 195 16.63 8.04 1.21
C PRO A 195 15.38 7.35 0.66
N ALA A 196 14.17 7.75 1.09
CA ALA A 196 12.92 7.15 0.62
C ALA A 196 12.64 7.38 -0.89
N VAL A 197 13.35 8.32 -1.53
CA VAL A 197 13.31 8.60 -2.97
C VAL A 197 14.55 8.06 -3.67
N SER A 198 15.75 8.41 -3.16
CA SER A 198 17.00 8.02 -3.79
C SER A 198 17.23 6.51 -3.84
N ASP A 199 16.67 5.73 -2.90
CA ASP A 199 16.72 4.26 -2.94
C ASP A 199 16.03 3.65 -4.17
N PHE A 200 14.92 4.25 -4.62
CA PHE A 200 14.30 3.85 -5.88
C PHE A 200 15.22 4.13 -7.08
N MET A 201 15.78 5.35 -7.13
CA MET A 201 16.65 5.79 -8.23
C MET A 201 17.94 4.95 -8.28
N ASP A 202 18.51 4.65 -7.12
CA ASP A 202 19.70 3.82 -6.96
C ASP A 202 19.46 2.39 -7.47
N GLY A 203 18.36 1.78 -7.02
CA GLY A 203 17.94 0.47 -7.48
C GLY A 203 17.73 0.42 -9.01
N PHE A 204 17.08 1.43 -9.58
CA PHE A 204 16.84 1.53 -11.02
C PHE A 204 18.16 1.57 -11.82
N VAL A 205 19.07 2.46 -11.47
CA VAL A 205 20.36 2.59 -12.17
C VAL A 205 21.21 1.32 -12.03
N LYS A 206 21.21 0.69 -10.83
CA LYS A 206 21.89 -0.58 -10.61
C LYS A 206 21.27 -1.73 -11.43
N GLY A 207 19.95 -1.72 -11.62
CA GLY A 207 19.25 -2.68 -12.48
C GLY A 207 19.65 -2.55 -13.94
N VAL A 208 19.78 -1.32 -14.46
CA VAL A 208 20.31 -1.02 -15.80
C VAL A 208 21.76 -1.51 -15.93
N ALA A 209 22.60 -1.20 -14.95
CA ALA A 209 24.00 -1.65 -14.94
C ALA A 209 24.11 -3.18 -14.92
N HIS A 210 23.25 -3.86 -14.16
CA HIS A 210 23.19 -5.32 -14.15
C HIS A 210 22.81 -5.89 -15.51
N TYR A 211 21.78 -5.33 -16.18
CA TYR A 211 21.42 -5.71 -17.55
C TYR A 211 22.61 -5.56 -18.51
N ASN A 212 23.28 -4.41 -18.48
CA ASN A 212 24.45 -4.15 -19.30
C ASN A 212 25.54 -5.23 -19.11
N LYS A 213 25.84 -5.54 -17.85
CA LYS A 213 26.85 -6.57 -17.50
C LYS A 213 26.48 -7.95 -18.05
N VAL A 214 25.24 -8.41 -17.81
CA VAL A 214 24.84 -9.78 -18.17
C VAL A 214 24.52 -9.94 -19.65
N LYS A 215 24.07 -8.88 -20.32
CA LYS A 215 23.72 -8.89 -21.77
C LYS A 215 24.83 -8.32 -22.66
N LYS A 216 25.93 -7.82 -22.08
CA LYS A 216 27.01 -7.14 -22.81
C LYS A 216 26.47 -6.00 -23.67
N LYS A 217 25.61 -5.15 -23.08
CA LYS A 217 25.00 -3.98 -23.68
C LYS A 217 25.56 -2.71 -23.05
N ASN A 218 25.18 -1.55 -23.59
CA ASN A 218 25.59 -0.26 -23.08
C ASN A 218 24.40 0.71 -23.06
N VAL A 219 23.40 0.39 -22.23
CA VAL A 219 22.25 1.27 -22.02
C VAL A 219 22.65 2.35 -21.00
N THR A 220 22.36 3.59 -21.34
CA THR A 220 22.63 4.75 -20.47
C THR A 220 21.43 5.02 -19.57
N ALA A 221 21.66 5.18 -18.26
CA ALA A 221 20.67 5.65 -17.31
C ALA A 221 20.96 7.10 -16.93
N LEU A 222 20.03 8.00 -17.19
CA LEU A 222 20.11 9.42 -16.86
C LEU A 222 19.43 9.72 -15.53
N GLY A 223 19.82 10.82 -14.91
CA GLY A 223 19.12 11.46 -13.79
C GLY A 223 19.49 11.00 -12.40
N TRP A 224 20.39 10.02 -12.24
CA TRP A 224 20.94 9.62 -10.94
C TRP A 224 22.37 9.08 -11.05
N ASP A 225 23.27 9.61 -10.20
CA ASP A 225 24.62 9.09 -10.02
C ASP A 225 24.70 8.33 -8.67
N PRO A 226 24.83 6.99 -8.69
CA PRO A 226 24.84 6.18 -7.47
C PRO A 226 26.11 6.36 -6.63
N VAL A 227 27.17 6.94 -7.19
CA VAL A 227 28.44 7.19 -6.50
C VAL A 227 28.38 8.53 -5.76
N LYS A 228 27.98 9.58 -6.48
CA LYS A 228 27.86 10.95 -5.91
C LYS A 228 26.62 11.08 -5.01
N LYS A 229 25.64 10.17 -5.13
CA LYS A 229 24.34 10.27 -4.47
C LYS A 229 23.61 11.57 -4.81
N ASP A 230 23.68 11.93 -6.08
CA ASP A 230 23.08 13.15 -6.63
C ASP A 230 22.44 12.87 -8.00
N GLY A 231 21.52 13.75 -8.39
CA GLY A 231 20.77 13.54 -9.62
C GLY A 231 19.78 14.66 -9.95
N THR A 232 18.78 14.30 -10.73
CA THR A 232 17.73 15.23 -11.16
C THR A 232 16.55 15.18 -10.19
N PHE A 233 16.19 16.34 -9.63
CA PHE A 233 15.08 16.48 -8.70
C PHE A 233 14.18 17.66 -9.06
N VAL A 234 12.89 17.53 -8.78
CA VAL A 234 11.93 18.63 -8.89
C VAL A 234 12.17 19.67 -7.80
N GLY A 235 12.56 19.24 -6.60
CA GLY A 235 12.71 20.07 -5.40
C GLY A 235 11.48 20.04 -4.48
N ASN A 236 10.38 19.42 -4.91
CA ASN A 236 9.14 19.22 -4.14
C ASN A 236 8.30 18.11 -4.77
N PHE A 237 7.05 17.90 -4.28
CA PHE A 237 6.10 16.90 -4.81
C PHE A 237 4.83 17.51 -5.42
N SER A 238 4.84 18.82 -5.74
CA SER A 238 3.66 19.56 -6.23
C SER A 238 3.88 20.31 -7.55
N ASP A 239 5.14 20.58 -7.96
CA ASP A 239 5.46 21.34 -9.17
C ASP A 239 5.35 20.50 -10.45
N GLN A 240 4.13 20.40 -10.98
CA GLN A 240 3.83 19.69 -12.23
C GLN A 240 4.59 20.27 -13.44
N ALA A 241 4.78 21.62 -13.47
CA ALA A 241 5.45 22.27 -14.59
C ALA A 241 6.93 21.87 -14.67
N LYS A 242 7.60 21.83 -13.52
CA LYS A 242 8.99 21.37 -13.41
C LYS A 242 9.15 19.90 -13.79
N ALA A 243 8.24 19.04 -13.33
CA ALA A 243 8.23 17.62 -13.66
C ALA A 243 8.06 17.42 -15.18
N LEU A 244 7.16 18.17 -15.81
CA LEU A 244 6.97 18.17 -17.27
C LEU A 244 8.25 18.61 -18.00
N GLN A 245 8.89 19.68 -17.54
CA GLN A 245 10.14 20.17 -18.11
C GLN A 245 11.26 19.12 -18.06
N ILE A 246 11.43 18.46 -16.91
CA ILE A 246 12.41 17.38 -16.73
C ILE A 246 12.13 16.24 -17.71
N SER A 247 10.86 15.82 -17.83
CA SER A 247 10.47 14.74 -18.74
C SER A 247 10.80 15.05 -20.20
N LYS A 248 10.49 16.28 -20.66
CA LYS A 248 10.86 16.76 -21.99
C LYS A 248 12.37 16.79 -22.22
N GLN A 249 13.14 17.23 -21.23
CA GLN A 249 14.61 17.25 -21.31
C GLN A 249 15.19 15.84 -21.44
N PHE A 250 14.63 14.84 -20.77
CA PHE A 250 15.07 13.46 -20.94
C PHE A 250 14.73 12.90 -22.33
N GLU A 251 13.54 13.21 -22.88
CA GLU A 251 13.19 12.82 -24.26
C GLU A 251 14.12 13.48 -25.30
N LEU A 252 14.52 14.74 -25.10
CA LEU A 252 15.53 15.41 -25.95
C LEU A 252 16.87 14.70 -25.89
N GLN A 253 17.22 14.10 -24.74
CA GLN A 253 18.40 13.25 -24.56
C GLN A 253 18.18 11.79 -25.01
N LYS A 254 17.07 11.52 -25.71
CA LYS A 254 16.69 10.22 -26.26
C LYS A 254 16.23 9.19 -25.22
N ALA A 255 15.91 9.58 -23.99
CA ALA A 255 15.31 8.64 -23.05
C ALA A 255 13.91 8.23 -23.52
N ASP A 256 13.69 6.92 -23.72
CA ASP A 256 12.41 6.34 -24.17
C ASP A 256 11.73 5.50 -23.08
N VAL A 257 12.34 5.38 -21.88
CA VAL A 257 11.73 4.87 -20.67
C VAL A 257 12.07 5.82 -19.52
N ILE A 258 11.06 6.40 -18.89
CA ILE A 258 11.25 7.37 -17.78
C ILE A 258 10.59 6.82 -16.51
N PHE A 259 11.34 6.85 -15.40
CA PHE A 259 10.89 6.44 -14.07
C PHE A 259 10.84 7.65 -13.13
N PRO A 260 9.70 8.36 -13.00
CA PRO A 260 9.51 9.47 -12.08
C PRO A 260 9.28 8.95 -10.64
N VAL A 261 10.24 9.20 -9.74
CA VAL A 261 10.13 8.88 -8.32
C VAL A 261 9.67 10.13 -7.56
N ALA A 262 8.47 10.58 -7.87
CA ALA A 262 7.99 11.89 -7.46
C ALA A 262 6.48 11.93 -7.13
N GLY A 263 5.91 10.81 -6.68
CA GLY A 263 4.50 10.72 -6.32
C GLY A 263 3.58 11.14 -7.48
N GLY A 264 2.61 12.00 -7.20
CA GLY A 264 1.64 12.50 -8.18
C GLY A 264 2.23 13.25 -9.37
N LEU A 265 3.48 13.72 -9.28
CA LEU A 265 4.18 14.37 -10.39
C LEU A 265 4.46 13.42 -11.56
N GLY A 266 4.41 12.10 -11.33
CA GLY A 266 4.44 11.08 -12.39
C GLY A 266 3.36 11.29 -13.46
N GLY A 267 2.24 11.94 -13.11
CA GLY A 267 1.18 12.32 -14.03
C GLY A 267 1.66 13.27 -15.14
N ALA A 268 2.53 14.24 -14.83
CA ALA A 268 3.11 15.14 -15.83
C ALA A 268 4.01 14.39 -16.82
N THR A 269 4.80 13.42 -16.33
CA THR A 269 5.61 12.55 -17.20
C THR A 269 4.73 11.70 -18.10
N ALA A 270 3.68 11.08 -17.55
CA ALA A 270 2.76 10.25 -18.31
C ALA A 270 1.99 11.06 -19.37
N GLN A 271 1.55 12.28 -19.01
CA GLN A 271 0.91 13.19 -19.97
C GLN A 271 1.87 13.59 -21.09
N ASN A 272 3.15 13.87 -20.76
CA ASN A 272 4.16 14.15 -21.77
C ASN A 272 4.34 12.95 -22.72
N ALA A 273 4.49 11.74 -22.19
CA ALA A 273 4.68 10.52 -22.95
C ALA A 273 3.47 10.24 -23.90
N MET A 274 2.24 10.48 -23.44
CA MET A 274 1.03 10.37 -24.28
C MET A 274 1.04 11.36 -25.45
N THR A 275 1.52 12.58 -25.21
CA THR A 275 1.53 13.65 -26.22
C THR A 275 2.67 13.48 -27.21
N SER A 276 3.89 13.25 -26.71
CA SER A 276 5.10 13.14 -27.51
C SER A 276 5.19 11.81 -28.27
N LYS A 277 4.64 10.73 -27.68
CA LYS A 277 4.78 9.33 -28.15
C LYS A 277 6.23 8.87 -28.25
N GLN A 278 7.16 9.53 -27.53
CA GLN A 278 8.59 9.23 -27.57
C GLN A 278 9.04 8.35 -26.40
N SER A 279 8.28 8.32 -25.31
CA SER A 279 8.63 7.55 -24.12
C SER A 279 7.47 6.75 -23.54
N VAL A 280 7.81 5.81 -22.66
CA VAL A 280 6.90 5.11 -21.75
C VAL A 280 7.32 5.35 -20.31
N VAL A 281 6.41 5.11 -19.36
CA VAL A 281 6.60 5.45 -17.96
C VAL A 281 6.60 4.19 -17.11
N ILE A 282 7.48 4.14 -16.11
CA ILE A 282 7.36 3.24 -14.99
C ILE A 282 6.74 4.05 -13.85
N TRP A 283 5.55 3.63 -13.36
CA TRP A 283 4.88 4.33 -12.27
C TRP A 283 5.49 4.00 -10.92
N VAL A 284 5.16 4.76 -9.87
CA VAL A 284 5.74 4.61 -8.53
C VAL A 284 4.67 4.41 -7.46
N ASP A 285 5.00 3.70 -6.38
CA ASP A 285 4.24 3.41 -5.16
C ASP A 285 2.99 2.56 -5.37
N SER A 286 2.05 3.00 -6.20
CA SER A 286 0.81 2.32 -6.54
C SER A 286 0.86 1.67 -7.92
N ASP A 287 -0.11 0.82 -8.23
CA ASP A 287 -0.32 0.35 -9.60
C ASP A 287 -0.93 1.48 -10.45
N GLY A 288 -0.10 2.11 -11.28
CA GLY A 288 -0.49 3.27 -12.07
C GLY A 288 -1.58 2.98 -13.11
N VAL A 289 -1.69 1.75 -13.60
CA VAL A 289 -2.77 1.37 -14.53
C VAL A 289 -4.13 1.40 -13.81
N ILE A 290 -4.15 1.08 -12.52
CA ILE A 290 -5.36 1.12 -11.69
C ILE A 290 -5.58 2.53 -11.12
N ALA A 291 -4.55 3.16 -10.57
CA ALA A 291 -4.67 4.45 -9.87
C ALA A 291 -4.85 5.65 -10.81
N ALA A 292 -4.30 5.56 -12.03
CA ALA A 292 -4.32 6.61 -13.05
C ALA A 292 -4.64 6.02 -14.44
N PRO A 293 -5.84 5.41 -14.63
CA PRO A 293 -6.18 4.63 -15.82
C PRO A 293 -6.15 5.44 -17.12
N GLN A 294 -6.25 6.76 -17.06
CA GLN A 294 -6.10 7.65 -18.20
C GLN A 294 -4.71 7.56 -18.85
N TYR A 295 -3.70 7.12 -18.11
CA TYR A 295 -2.31 6.99 -18.60
C TYR A 295 -1.91 5.55 -18.91
N LYS A 296 -2.82 4.57 -18.83
CA LYS A 296 -2.51 3.15 -19.00
C LYS A 296 -1.74 2.83 -20.29
N SER A 297 -2.01 3.57 -21.37
CA SER A 297 -1.39 3.36 -22.68
C SER A 297 0.11 3.66 -22.72
N VAL A 298 0.65 4.38 -21.75
CA VAL A 298 2.07 4.72 -21.62
C VAL A 298 2.74 4.14 -20.40
N ILE A 299 2.00 3.46 -19.51
CA ILE A 299 2.56 2.84 -18.30
C ILE A 299 2.95 1.40 -18.60
N ILE A 300 4.26 1.11 -18.62
CA ILE A 300 4.80 -0.24 -18.88
C ILE A 300 4.67 -1.16 -17.67
N THR A 301 4.83 -0.64 -16.48
CA THR A 301 4.66 -1.28 -15.16
C THR A 301 4.70 -0.22 -14.07
N SER A 302 4.59 -0.65 -12.82
CA SER A 302 4.79 0.21 -11.65
C SER A 302 5.73 -0.45 -10.65
N VAL A 303 6.58 0.34 -10.00
CA VAL A 303 7.32 -0.10 -8.81
C VAL A 303 6.40 0.08 -7.60
N LEU A 304 5.90 -1.03 -7.10
CA LEU A 304 4.95 -1.05 -5.99
C LEU A 304 5.65 -0.90 -4.65
N LYS A 305 5.02 -0.13 -3.76
CA LYS A 305 5.40 0.07 -2.37
C LYS A 305 4.19 -0.20 -1.49
N GLY A 306 4.29 -1.12 -0.57
CA GLY A 306 3.16 -1.63 0.23
C GLY A 306 2.69 -0.67 1.33
N VAL A 307 2.60 0.62 1.04
CA VAL A 307 2.18 1.66 1.99
C VAL A 307 0.81 1.34 2.59
N GLY A 308 -0.19 1.13 1.75
CA GLY A 308 -1.55 0.85 2.22
C GLY A 308 -1.63 -0.42 3.08
N VAL A 309 -0.91 -1.48 2.70
CA VAL A 309 -0.88 -2.73 3.46
C VAL A 309 -0.26 -2.52 4.84
N SER A 310 0.84 -1.78 4.95
CA SER A 310 1.51 -1.49 6.23
C SER A 310 0.69 -0.57 7.12
N VAL A 311 0.03 0.44 6.56
CA VAL A 311 -0.91 1.32 7.26
C VAL A 311 -2.11 0.52 7.79
N ALA A 312 -2.74 -0.30 6.95
CA ALA A 312 -3.83 -1.18 7.37
C ALA A 312 -3.39 -2.12 8.50
N GLN A 313 -2.18 -2.67 8.44
CA GLN A 313 -1.67 -3.59 9.45
C GLN A 313 -1.45 -2.88 10.78
N VAL A 314 -0.79 -1.72 10.82
CA VAL A 314 -0.54 -1.01 12.09
C VAL A 314 -1.84 -0.53 12.75
N ILE A 315 -2.87 -0.20 11.96
CA ILE A 315 -4.22 0.11 12.48
C ILE A 315 -4.85 -1.14 13.13
N ARG A 316 -4.78 -2.30 12.46
CA ARG A 316 -5.26 -3.58 13.03
C ARG A 316 -4.53 -3.96 14.31
N ASP A 317 -3.22 -3.77 14.34
CA ASP A 317 -2.39 -4.06 15.52
C ASP A 317 -2.78 -3.15 16.70
N THR A 318 -3.01 -1.85 16.43
CA THR A 318 -3.49 -0.89 17.43
C THR A 318 -4.87 -1.30 17.98
N ARG A 319 -5.81 -1.60 17.10
CA ARG A 319 -7.17 -2.06 17.48
C ARG A 319 -7.14 -3.30 18.37
N SER A 320 -6.22 -4.21 18.11
CA SER A 320 -6.09 -5.49 18.81
C SER A 320 -5.18 -5.41 20.05
N ASN A 321 -4.74 -4.20 20.45
CA ASN A 321 -3.75 -3.98 21.52
C ASN A 321 -2.42 -4.75 21.29
N LYS A 322 -2.04 -4.92 20.02
CA LYS A 322 -0.81 -5.61 19.57
C LYS A 322 0.18 -4.65 18.93
N PHE A 323 0.01 -3.34 19.11
CA PHE A 323 0.95 -2.36 18.61
C PHE A 323 2.37 -2.67 19.12
N SER A 324 3.34 -2.57 18.24
CA SER A 324 4.77 -2.74 18.55
C SER A 324 5.56 -1.65 17.83
N SER A 325 6.50 -1.04 18.55
CA SER A 325 7.42 -0.04 17.99
C SER A 325 8.52 -0.61 17.09
N THR A 326 8.63 -1.96 17.00
CA THR A 326 9.56 -2.60 16.06
C THR A 326 9.22 -2.20 14.63
N SER A 327 10.19 -1.60 13.94
CA SER A 327 9.99 -1.12 12.58
C SER A 327 9.63 -2.26 11.62
N TYR A 328 8.72 -1.97 10.70
CA TYR A 328 8.42 -2.82 9.56
C TYR A 328 9.40 -2.51 8.42
N LEU A 329 9.85 -3.54 7.70
CA LEU A 329 10.60 -3.38 6.45
C LEU A 329 9.92 -4.19 5.35
N GLY A 330 9.31 -3.48 4.40
CA GLY A 330 8.74 -4.05 3.17
C GLY A 330 9.85 -4.43 2.19
N THR A 331 9.86 -5.68 1.73
CA THR A 331 10.87 -6.25 0.82
C THR A 331 10.20 -7.06 -0.28
N LEU A 332 10.94 -7.47 -1.32
CA LEU A 332 10.46 -8.47 -2.29
C LEU A 332 10.07 -9.79 -1.62
N LYS A 333 10.77 -10.19 -0.55
CA LYS A 333 10.53 -11.44 0.17
C LYS A 333 9.16 -11.48 0.84
N ASN A 334 8.74 -10.38 1.49
CA ASN A 334 7.45 -10.27 2.18
C ASN A 334 6.37 -9.55 1.35
N LYS A 335 6.66 -9.29 0.06
CA LYS A 335 5.76 -8.57 -0.86
C LYS A 335 5.44 -7.13 -0.43
N GLY A 336 6.28 -6.54 0.41
CA GLY A 336 6.18 -5.13 0.80
C GLY A 336 6.64 -4.17 -0.30
N THR A 337 7.31 -4.68 -1.33
CA THR A 337 7.60 -4.00 -2.60
C THR A 337 7.56 -5.02 -3.74
N GLY A 338 7.43 -4.56 -5.00
CA GLY A 338 7.33 -5.44 -6.16
C GLY A 338 7.17 -4.68 -7.47
N LEU A 339 6.91 -5.40 -8.55
CA LEU A 339 6.45 -4.83 -9.81
C LEU A 339 4.98 -5.16 -10.03
N ALA A 340 4.23 -4.21 -10.59
CA ALA A 340 2.89 -4.43 -11.10
C ALA A 340 2.92 -5.30 -12.38
N PRO A 341 1.78 -5.90 -12.77
CA PRO A 341 1.63 -6.54 -14.07
C PRO A 341 1.98 -5.60 -15.23
N PHE A 342 2.30 -6.17 -16.39
CA PHE A 342 2.66 -5.38 -17.58
C PHE A 342 1.46 -4.97 -18.44
N TYR A 343 0.26 -5.43 -18.15
CA TYR A 343 -1.00 -5.07 -18.83
C TYR A 343 -0.88 -5.00 -20.37
N ASP A 344 -1.14 -3.85 -20.97
CA ASP A 344 -1.08 -3.62 -22.42
C ASP A 344 0.35 -3.78 -22.99
N TYR A 345 1.35 -3.87 -22.14
CA TYR A 345 2.75 -4.12 -22.51
C TYR A 345 3.17 -5.58 -22.37
N ASP A 346 2.31 -6.45 -21.83
CA ASP A 346 2.70 -7.84 -21.56
C ASP A 346 3.18 -8.56 -22.81
N SER A 347 2.49 -8.40 -23.94
CA SER A 347 2.88 -8.97 -25.23
C SER A 347 4.13 -8.34 -25.86
N LYS A 348 4.49 -7.11 -25.42
CA LYS A 348 5.66 -6.37 -25.90
C LYS A 348 6.94 -6.70 -25.15
N ILE A 349 6.83 -7.38 -24.00
CA ILE A 349 7.96 -7.84 -23.19
C ILE A 349 8.19 -9.32 -23.47
N SER A 350 9.39 -9.67 -23.90
CA SER A 350 9.71 -11.05 -24.28
C SER A 350 9.58 -12.01 -23.08
N THR A 351 9.20 -13.25 -23.36
CA THR A 351 9.16 -14.32 -22.35
C THR A 351 10.52 -14.52 -21.68
N ALA A 352 11.61 -14.35 -22.41
CA ALA A 352 12.96 -14.41 -21.87
C ALA A 352 13.16 -13.33 -20.78
N THR A 353 12.81 -12.07 -21.06
CA THR A 353 12.89 -10.97 -20.09
C THR A 353 12.03 -11.23 -18.86
N LYS A 354 10.79 -11.69 -19.04
CA LYS A 354 9.88 -12.04 -17.91
C LYS A 354 10.50 -13.13 -17.01
N ASN A 355 11.07 -14.17 -17.61
CA ASN A 355 11.73 -15.25 -16.87
C ASN A 355 12.99 -14.77 -16.14
N GLU A 356 13.75 -13.84 -16.74
CA GLU A 356 14.91 -13.23 -16.10
C GLU A 356 14.52 -12.37 -14.91
N LEU A 357 13.51 -11.50 -15.06
CA LEU A 357 12.97 -10.70 -13.96
C LEU A 357 12.53 -11.58 -12.79
N LYS A 358 11.82 -12.68 -13.07
CA LYS A 358 11.43 -13.64 -12.02
C LYS A 358 12.63 -14.28 -11.32
N ARG A 359 13.68 -14.67 -12.06
CA ARG A 359 14.91 -15.22 -11.46
C ARG A 359 15.64 -14.18 -10.60
N ILE A 360 15.77 -12.95 -11.11
CA ILE A 360 16.39 -11.84 -10.38
C ILE A 360 15.60 -11.55 -9.09
N GLN A 361 14.28 -11.47 -9.17
CA GLN A 361 13.41 -11.26 -8.02
C GLN A 361 13.62 -12.34 -6.94
N LEU A 362 13.66 -13.61 -7.33
CA LEU A 362 13.91 -14.73 -6.41
C LEU A 362 15.31 -14.65 -5.80
N ALA A 363 16.32 -14.30 -6.59
CA ALA A 363 17.70 -14.18 -6.13
C ALA A 363 17.88 -13.03 -5.11
N ILE A 364 17.23 -11.88 -5.33
CA ILE A 364 17.22 -10.76 -4.38
C ILE A 364 16.46 -11.17 -3.10
N ALA A 365 15.26 -11.75 -3.25
CA ALA A 365 14.45 -12.17 -2.10
C ALA A 365 15.14 -13.25 -1.22
N ALA A 366 15.97 -14.10 -1.83
CA ALA A 366 16.79 -15.10 -1.15
C ALA A 366 18.11 -14.54 -0.60
N GLY A 367 18.49 -13.28 -0.96
CA GLY A 367 19.78 -12.67 -0.56
C GLY A 367 21.00 -13.19 -1.35
N SER A 368 20.81 -13.99 -2.38
CA SER A 368 21.90 -14.47 -3.25
C SER A 368 22.37 -13.43 -4.27
N LEU A 369 21.52 -12.48 -4.61
CA LEU A 369 21.90 -11.29 -5.37
C LEU A 369 21.80 -10.06 -4.46
N LYS A 370 22.96 -9.47 -4.15
CA LYS A 370 23.04 -8.18 -3.43
C LYS A 370 22.99 -7.01 -4.42
N ILE A 371 22.29 -5.95 -4.04
CA ILE A 371 22.07 -4.76 -4.88
C ILE A 371 22.56 -3.48 -4.20
#